data_df2611ae900da3ff78315eeea33a8f45
#
_entry.id   df2611ae900da3ff78315eeea33a8f45
#
_cell.length_a   1.000
_cell.length_b   1.000
_cell.length_c   1.000
_cell.angle_alpha   90.00
_cell.angle_beta   90.00
_cell.angle_gamma   90.00
#
_symmetry.space_group_name_H-M   'P 1'
#
loop_
_entity.id
_entity.type
_entity.pdbx_description
1 polymer ?
#
loop_
_entity_poly.entity_id
_entity_poly.type
_entity_poly.pdbx_seq_one_letter_code
_entity_poly.pdbx_strand_id
1 'polypeptide(L)'
;MRSLFRSLGAVVFALLVMTAGSSAALASGDGAETGRYTIDDEWCFDDVVLQYCFDVDGFVRYTATPDGRELATMNVRNRTVVFENGVVVGSSDVRSIDTSVYEDGAQVRTQSVVKTRASFGDQTCVSTLVFKMVDYEVIVDRWNGPDCAA
;
A
#
# COMPACT_ATOMS: atom_id res chain seq x y z
N MET A 1 -22.45 14.92 -3.92
CA MET A 1 -21.98 13.53 -3.98
C MET A 1 -20.79 13.29 -4.94
N ARG A 2 -20.72 13.84 -6.17
CA ARG A 2 -19.58 13.63 -7.09
C ARG A 2 -18.23 14.22 -6.63
N SER A 3 -18.19 15.16 -5.72
CA SER A 3 -16.92 15.77 -5.25
C SER A 3 -16.23 14.96 -4.15
N LEU A 4 -16.96 14.25 -3.31
CA LEU A 4 -16.43 13.41 -2.25
C LEU A 4 -15.62 12.20 -2.80
N PHE A 5 -16.07 11.61 -3.92
CA PHE A 5 -15.36 10.51 -4.56
C PHE A 5 -13.98 10.92 -5.13
N ARG A 6 -13.84 12.18 -5.56
CA ARG A 6 -12.55 12.68 -6.07
C ARG A 6 -11.51 12.88 -4.97
N SER A 7 -11.93 13.30 -3.79
CA SER A 7 -11.02 13.50 -2.64
C SER A 7 -10.56 12.18 -2.02
N LEU A 8 -11.44 11.19 -1.91
CA LEU A 8 -11.08 9.88 -1.35
C LEU A 8 -10.14 9.07 -2.26
N GLY A 9 -10.34 9.13 -3.58
CA GLY A 9 -9.41 8.52 -4.53
C GLY A 9 -8.00 9.09 -4.40
N ALA A 10 -7.86 10.39 -4.14
CA ALA A 10 -6.58 11.05 -3.97
C ALA A 10 -5.90 10.68 -2.64
N VAL A 11 -6.66 10.50 -1.55
CA VAL A 11 -6.10 10.11 -0.24
C VAL A 11 -5.60 8.66 -0.25
N VAL A 12 -6.34 7.74 -0.88
CA VAL A 12 -5.90 6.33 -1.03
C VAL A 12 -4.65 6.25 -1.90
N PHE A 13 -4.55 7.07 -2.95
CA PHE A 13 -3.38 7.11 -3.84
C PHE A 13 -2.16 7.74 -3.14
N ALA A 14 -2.35 8.78 -2.33
CA ALA A 14 -1.27 9.43 -1.58
C ALA A 14 -0.69 8.50 -0.48
N LEU A 15 -1.51 7.70 0.18
CA LEU A 15 -1.06 6.72 1.17
C LEU A 15 -0.25 5.57 0.54
N LEU A 16 -0.62 5.11 -0.66
CA LEU A 16 0.15 4.12 -1.41
C LEU A 16 1.55 4.62 -1.80
N VAL A 17 1.69 5.90 -2.10
CA VAL A 17 2.99 6.51 -2.47
C VAL A 17 3.87 6.71 -1.24
N MET A 18 3.32 6.98 -0.04
CA MET A 18 4.12 7.18 1.17
C MET A 18 4.73 5.88 1.71
N THR A 19 4.09 4.73 1.49
CA THR A 19 4.67 3.44 1.88
C THR A 19 5.80 2.98 0.95
N ALA A 20 5.84 3.47 -0.29
CA ALA A 20 6.92 3.17 -1.24
C ALA A 20 8.23 3.94 -0.96
N GLY A 21 8.18 4.98 -0.11
CA GLY A 21 9.31 5.88 0.16
C GLY A 21 10.24 5.51 1.31
N SER A 22 9.93 4.46 2.06
CA SER A 22 10.82 3.97 3.13
C SER A 22 11.92 3.09 2.53
N SER A 23 12.89 3.70 1.86
CA SER A 23 14.15 3.03 1.52
C SER A 23 14.88 2.74 2.84
N ALA A 24 14.59 1.60 3.45
CA ALA A 24 15.48 1.06 4.46
C ALA A 24 16.82 0.82 3.76
N ALA A 25 17.85 1.58 4.13
CA ALA A 25 19.20 1.33 3.69
C ALA A 25 19.59 -0.05 4.24
N LEU A 26 19.51 -1.07 3.38
CA LEU A 26 19.93 -2.42 3.72
C LEU A 26 21.44 -2.43 3.77
N ALA A 27 21.99 -2.86 4.91
CA ALA A 27 23.42 -2.97 5.09
C ALA A 27 23.97 -4.06 4.14
N SER A 28 24.95 -3.72 3.34
CA SER A 28 25.66 -4.67 2.48
C SER A 28 26.56 -5.55 3.34
N GLY A 29 26.19 -6.83 3.49
CA GLY A 29 27.01 -7.88 4.09
C GLY A 29 27.48 -8.88 3.03
N ASP A 30 28.69 -9.43 3.20
CA ASP A 30 29.26 -10.48 2.34
C ASP A 30 28.48 -11.80 2.54
N GLY A 31 27.57 -12.10 1.62
CA GLY A 31 26.80 -13.34 1.61
C GLY A 31 25.31 -13.11 1.31
N ALA A 32 24.56 -14.16 1.01
CA ALA A 32 23.11 -14.06 0.86
C ALA A 32 22.47 -13.78 2.24
N GLU A 33 22.06 -12.56 2.47
CA GLU A 33 21.43 -12.15 3.71
C GLU A 33 19.91 -12.11 3.52
N THR A 34 19.19 -12.76 4.42
CA THR A 34 17.73 -12.74 4.43
C THR A 34 17.25 -12.14 5.73
N GLY A 35 16.42 -11.12 5.64
CA GLY A 35 15.79 -10.48 6.78
C GLY A 35 14.29 -10.39 6.66
N ARG A 36 13.63 -10.13 7.80
CA ARG A 36 12.19 -9.88 7.87
C ARG A 36 11.93 -8.78 8.90
N TYR A 37 11.16 -7.79 8.49
CA TYR A 37 10.59 -6.77 9.35
C TYR A 37 9.10 -6.97 9.48
N THR A 38 8.58 -6.82 10.68
CA THR A 38 7.14 -6.74 10.92
C THR A 38 6.73 -5.27 10.95
N ILE A 39 5.59 -4.97 10.36
CA ILE A 39 4.93 -3.68 10.42
C ILE A 39 3.70 -3.87 11.29
N ASP A 40 3.52 -3.02 12.30
CA ASP A 40 2.39 -3.05 13.22
C ASP A 40 2.28 -1.64 13.82
N ASP A 41 1.50 -0.79 13.15
CA ASP A 41 1.36 0.62 13.48
C ASP A 41 -0.12 1.01 13.51
N GLU A 42 -0.49 1.81 14.50
CA GLU A 42 -1.82 2.40 14.65
C GLU A 42 -1.72 3.88 14.94
N TRP A 43 -2.44 4.70 14.20
CA TRP A 43 -2.51 6.13 14.44
C TRP A 43 -3.80 6.74 13.94
N CYS A 44 -4.18 7.91 14.50
CA CYS A 44 -5.28 8.72 14.02
C CYS A 44 -4.80 10.15 13.73
N PHE A 45 -5.46 10.81 12.79
CA PHE A 45 -5.33 12.24 12.61
C PHE A 45 -6.71 12.88 12.37
N ASP A 46 -6.84 14.14 12.74
CA ASP A 46 -8.05 14.92 12.58
C ASP A 46 -7.89 15.89 11.40
N ASP A 47 -8.89 15.93 10.52
CA ASP A 47 -9.13 17.01 9.58
C ASP A 47 -10.31 17.83 10.10
N VAL A 48 -10.62 18.97 9.47
CA VAL A 48 -11.58 19.98 9.98
C VAL A 48 -12.93 19.39 10.48
N VAL A 49 -13.40 18.32 9.88
CA VAL A 49 -14.69 17.67 10.23
C VAL A 49 -14.59 16.15 10.37
N LEU A 50 -13.50 15.55 9.95
CA LEU A 50 -13.32 14.09 9.91
C LEU A 50 -12.10 13.67 10.72
N GLN A 51 -12.22 12.54 11.40
CA GLN A 51 -11.11 11.84 12.00
C GLN A 51 -10.83 10.57 11.19
N TYR A 52 -9.58 10.33 10.88
CA TYR A 52 -9.09 9.15 10.16
C TYR A 52 -8.22 8.33 11.10
N CYS A 53 -8.60 7.09 11.34
CA CYS A 53 -7.79 6.14 12.09
C CYS A 53 -7.31 5.02 11.18
N PHE A 54 -6.01 4.72 11.27
CA PHE A 54 -5.31 3.73 10.47
C PHE A 54 -4.77 2.65 11.40
N ASP A 55 -4.89 1.42 10.94
CA ASP A 55 -4.31 0.23 11.52
C ASP A 55 -3.58 -0.49 10.39
N VAL A 56 -2.25 -0.54 10.47
CA VAL A 56 -1.38 -1.08 9.43
C VAL A 56 -0.62 -2.27 9.98
N ASP A 57 -0.88 -3.44 9.42
CA ASP A 57 -0.18 -4.67 9.75
C ASP A 57 0.46 -5.31 8.53
N GLY A 58 1.56 -5.99 8.73
CA GLY A 58 2.23 -6.66 7.63
C GLY A 58 3.66 -7.07 7.90
N PHE A 59 4.38 -7.34 6.82
CA PHE A 59 5.79 -7.62 6.88
C PHE A 59 6.50 -7.26 5.57
N VAL A 60 7.79 -6.98 5.69
CA VAL A 60 8.75 -6.92 4.60
C VAL A 60 9.73 -8.06 4.78
N ARG A 61 9.94 -8.85 3.75
CA ARG A 61 11.01 -9.84 3.64
C ARG A 61 11.98 -9.40 2.56
N TYR A 62 13.26 -9.42 2.85
CA TYR A 62 14.30 -9.14 1.88
C TYR A 62 15.29 -10.28 1.81
N THR A 63 15.92 -10.42 0.65
CA THR A 63 17.01 -11.35 0.41
C THR A 63 18.02 -10.64 -0.49
N ALA A 64 19.22 -10.44 0.03
CA ALA A 64 20.34 -9.95 -0.76
C ALA A 64 21.08 -11.17 -1.35
N THR A 65 21.47 -11.07 -2.60
CA THR A 65 22.24 -12.11 -3.31
C THR A 65 23.69 -11.66 -3.47
N PRO A 66 24.66 -12.60 -3.56
CA PRO A 66 26.08 -12.26 -3.66
C PRO A 66 26.47 -11.47 -4.92
N ASP A 67 25.61 -11.43 -5.94
CA ASP A 67 25.77 -10.65 -7.17
C ASP A 67 25.26 -9.21 -7.07
N GLY A 68 24.93 -8.75 -5.85
CA GLY A 68 24.51 -7.36 -5.60
C GLY A 68 23.03 -7.08 -5.86
N ARG A 69 22.24 -8.11 -6.16
CA ARG A 69 20.79 -7.98 -6.28
C ARG A 69 20.11 -8.14 -4.94
N GLU A 70 19.04 -7.41 -4.75
CA GLU A 70 18.18 -7.53 -3.59
C GLU A 70 16.74 -7.77 -4.03
N LEU A 71 16.10 -8.76 -3.41
CA LEU A 71 14.69 -9.05 -3.59
C LEU A 71 13.93 -8.65 -2.33
N ALA A 72 13.00 -7.72 -2.43
CA ALA A 72 12.10 -7.37 -1.35
C ALA A 72 10.67 -7.81 -1.67
N THR A 73 10.03 -8.47 -0.72
CA THR A 73 8.60 -8.77 -0.78
C THR A 73 7.93 -8.10 0.40
N MET A 74 6.98 -7.26 0.13
CA MET A 74 6.16 -6.58 1.12
C MET A 74 4.74 -7.12 1.05
N ASN A 75 4.15 -7.43 2.19
CA ASN A 75 2.75 -7.78 2.33
C ASN A 75 2.19 -6.94 3.46
N VAL A 76 1.34 -5.99 3.10
CA VAL A 76 0.79 -5.00 4.04
C VAL A 76 -0.72 -4.97 3.91
N ARG A 77 -1.37 -4.86 5.05
CA ARG A 77 -2.79 -4.57 5.17
C ARG A 77 -2.93 -3.24 5.89
N ASN A 78 -3.71 -2.35 5.32
CA ASN A 78 -4.08 -1.08 5.92
C ASN A 78 -5.61 -1.05 6.08
N ARG A 79 -6.04 -0.93 7.31
CA ARG A 79 -7.45 -0.72 7.68
C ARG A 79 -7.63 0.73 8.07
N THR A 80 -8.55 1.42 7.42
CA THR A 80 -8.87 2.80 7.73
C THR A 80 -10.31 2.90 8.19
N VAL A 81 -10.56 3.63 9.26
CA VAL A 81 -11.90 4.00 9.72
C VAL A 81 -12.01 5.51 9.72
N VAL A 82 -13.11 6.01 9.16
CA VAL A 82 -13.39 7.46 9.09
C VAL A 82 -14.56 7.78 9.99
N PHE A 83 -14.37 8.73 10.88
CA PHE A 83 -15.38 9.22 11.81
C PHE A 83 -15.78 10.64 11.45
N GLU A 84 -17.06 10.95 11.58
CA GLU A 84 -17.61 12.30 11.59
C GLU A 84 -18.37 12.49 12.89
N ASN A 85 -17.97 13.47 13.73
CA ASN A 85 -18.54 13.69 15.06
C ASN A 85 -18.60 12.41 15.94
N GLY A 86 -17.57 11.57 15.87
CA GLY A 86 -17.49 10.32 16.62
C GLY A 86 -18.32 9.15 16.06
N VAL A 87 -19.00 9.34 14.93
CA VAL A 87 -19.77 8.29 14.24
C VAL A 87 -18.99 7.80 13.03
N VAL A 88 -18.92 6.48 12.85
CA VAL A 88 -18.26 5.87 11.67
C VAL A 88 -19.09 6.20 10.42
N VAL A 89 -18.47 6.89 9.46
CA VAL A 89 -19.07 7.25 8.17
C VAL A 89 -18.45 6.51 6.99
N GLY A 90 -17.30 5.88 7.21
CA GLY A 90 -16.65 5.10 6.18
C GLY A 90 -15.55 4.20 6.74
N SER A 91 -15.18 3.20 5.96
CA SER A 91 -14.03 2.34 6.25
C SER A 91 -13.39 1.81 4.98
N SER A 92 -12.12 1.44 5.07
CA SER A 92 -11.46 0.70 4.00
C SER A 92 -10.53 -0.38 4.55
N ASP A 93 -10.37 -1.45 3.78
CA ASP A 93 -9.39 -2.52 3.99
C ASP A 93 -8.60 -2.63 2.68
N VAL A 94 -7.35 -2.23 2.71
CA VAL A 94 -6.44 -2.26 1.58
C VAL A 94 -5.37 -3.29 1.87
N ARG A 95 -5.20 -4.25 0.95
CA ARG A 95 -4.10 -5.23 1.01
C ARG A 95 -3.21 -5.04 -0.19
N SER A 96 -1.93 -4.86 0.05
CA SER A 96 -0.92 -4.85 -0.99
C SER A 96 0.05 -6.01 -0.83
N ILE A 97 0.42 -6.58 -1.97
CA ILE A 97 1.54 -7.53 -2.08
C ILE A 97 2.45 -6.95 -3.16
N ASP A 98 3.63 -6.54 -2.72
CA ASP A 98 4.62 -5.91 -3.57
C ASP A 98 5.88 -6.77 -3.60
N THR A 99 6.40 -7.00 -4.79
CA THR A 99 7.69 -7.67 -5.00
C THR A 99 8.58 -6.75 -5.80
N SER A 100 9.72 -6.38 -5.25
CA SER A 100 10.66 -5.44 -5.84
C SER A 100 12.03 -6.08 -5.97
N VAL A 101 12.71 -5.77 -7.06
CA VAL A 101 14.11 -6.14 -7.32
C VAL A 101 14.91 -4.85 -7.34
N TYR A 102 16.01 -4.84 -6.61
CA TYR A 102 16.97 -3.75 -6.56
C TYR A 102 18.31 -4.24 -7.12
N GLU A 103 18.98 -3.39 -7.88
CA GLU A 103 20.34 -3.57 -8.37
C GLU A 103 21.13 -2.31 -8.01
N ASP A 104 22.25 -2.46 -7.31
CA ASP A 104 23.08 -1.36 -6.83
C ASP A 104 22.28 -0.31 -6.02
N GLY A 105 21.31 -0.76 -5.23
CA GLY A 105 20.41 0.11 -4.44
C GLY A 105 19.31 0.81 -5.24
N ALA A 106 19.24 0.65 -6.56
CA ALA A 106 18.19 1.20 -7.42
C ALA A 106 17.08 0.15 -7.65
N GLN A 107 15.82 0.56 -7.52
CA GLN A 107 14.68 -0.30 -7.81
C GLN A 107 14.51 -0.47 -9.32
N VAL A 108 14.86 -1.63 -9.86
CA VAL A 108 14.79 -1.92 -11.31
C VAL A 108 13.49 -2.60 -11.72
N ARG A 109 12.84 -3.27 -10.81
CA ARG A 109 11.56 -3.94 -11.08
C ARG A 109 10.66 -3.89 -9.87
N THR A 110 9.37 -3.67 -10.09
CA THR A 110 8.31 -3.85 -9.09
C THR A 110 7.11 -4.52 -9.71
N GLN A 111 6.49 -5.40 -8.96
CA GLN A 111 5.17 -5.93 -9.25
C GLN A 111 4.31 -5.76 -8.02
N SER A 112 3.17 -5.08 -8.17
CA SER A 112 2.22 -4.82 -7.09
C SER A 112 0.84 -5.37 -7.42
N VAL A 113 0.23 -5.97 -6.41
CA VAL A 113 -1.18 -6.35 -6.42
C VAL A 113 -1.84 -5.69 -5.22
N VAL A 114 -2.73 -4.75 -5.49
CA VAL A 114 -3.46 -4.00 -4.46
C VAL A 114 -4.93 -4.36 -4.55
N LYS A 115 -5.49 -4.85 -3.45
CA LYS A 115 -6.92 -5.14 -3.31
C LYS A 115 -7.50 -4.17 -2.30
N THR A 116 -8.57 -3.48 -2.70
CA THR A 116 -9.26 -2.51 -1.85
C THR A 116 -10.70 -2.93 -1.65
N ARG A 117 -11.16 -2.88 -0.41
CA ARG A 117 -12.57 -2.93 -0.04
C ARG A 117 -12.88 -1.67 0.75
N ALA A 118 -13.82 -0.86 0.28
CA ALA A 118 -14.22 0.37 0.94
C ALA A 118 -15.73 0.39 1.15
N SER A 119 -16.16 0.87 2.31
CA SER A 119 -17.59 0.98 2.67
C SER A 119 -17.91 2.41 3.06
N PHE A 120 -19.03 2.93 2.55
CA PHE A 120 -19.57 4.27 2.84
C PHE A 120 -21.08 4.18 2.97
N GLY A 121 -21.58 4.41 4.17
CA GLY A 121 -22.98 4.13 4.48
C GLY A 121 -23.31 2.65 4.17
N ASP A 122 -24.34 2.43 3.38
CA ASP A 122 -24.82 1.10 3.00
C ASP A 122 -24.09 0.51 1.78
N GLN A 123 -23.18 1.26 1.14
CA GLN A 123 -22.46 0.81 -0.04
C GLN A 123 -21.11 0.22 0.30
N THR A 124 -20.79 -0.91 -0.31
CA THR A 124 -19.45 -1.50 -0.27
C THR A 124 -18.92 -1.65 -1.69
N CYS A 125 -17.71 -1.14 -1.91
CA CYS A 125 -17.02 -1.22 -3.19
C CYS A 125 -15.74 -2.06 -3.07
N VAL A 126 -15.48 -2.88 -4.08
CA VAL A 126 -14.27 -3.69 -4.17
C VAL A 126 -13.52 -3.35 -5.45
N SER A 127 -12.21 -3.23 -5.37
CA SER A 127 -11.36 -3.05 -6.54
C SER A 127 -10.06 -3.83 -6.41
N THR A 128 -9.44 -4.10 -7.55
CA THR A 128 -8.11 -4.71 -7.63
C THR A 128 -7.28 -3.97 -8.65
N LEU A 129 -6.10 -3.49 -8.22
CA LEU A 129 -5.09 -2.88 -9.07
C LEU A 129 -3.91 -3.84 -9.16
N VAL A 130 -3.44 -4.09 -10.38
CA VAL A 130 -2.21 -4.84 -10.65
C VAL A 130 -1.33 -3.98 -11.56
N PHE A 131 -0.13 -3.67 -11.10
CA PHE A 131 0.83 -2.98 -11.94
C PHE A 131 2.20 -3.66 -11.87
N LYS A 132 2.98 -3.44 -12.92
CA LYS A 132 4.35 -3.87 -13.04
C LYS A 132 5.17 -2.70 -13.56
N MET A 133 6.26 -2.44 -12.92
CA MET A 133 7.23 -1.43 -13.31
C MET A 133 8.57 -2.12 -13.61
N VAL A 134 9.22 -1.71 -14.68
CA VAL A 134 10.59 -2.11 -15.03
C VAL A 134 11.32 -0.84 -15.47
N ASP A 135 12.49 -0.58 -14.90
CA ASP A 135 13.31 0.60 -15.20
C ASP A 135 12.51 1.92 -15.14
N TYR A 136 11.69 2.07 -14.07
CA TYR A 136 10.80 3.23 -13.83
C TYR A 136 9.67 3.42 -14.85
N GLU A 137 9.47 2.48 -15.78
CA GLU A 137 8.34 2.47 -16.71
C GLU A 137 7.25 1.51 -16.28
N VAL A 138 5.99 1.95 -16.27
CA VAL A 138 4.84 1.07 -16.03
C VAL A 138 4.55 0.28 -17.29
N ILE A 139 4.77 -1.05 -17.24
CA ILE A 139 4.57 -1.96 -18.37
C ILE A 139 3.16 -2.53 -18.38
N VAL A 140 2.62 -2.82 -17.20
CA VAL A 140 1.29 -3.40 -17.04
C VAL A 140 0.55 -2.63 -15.96
N ASP A 141 -0.55 -2.06 -16.35
CA ASP A 141 -1.54 -1.49 -15.45
C ASP A 141 -2.88 -2.17 -15.74
N ARG A 142 -3.43 -2.82 -14.75
CA ARG A 142 -4.75 -3.43 -14.82
C ARG A 142 -5.54 -3.03 -13.59
N TRP A 143 -6.65 -2.34 -13.83
CA TRP A 143 -7.60 -2.00 -12.79
C TRP A 143 -8.94 -2.67 -13.05
N ASN A 144 -9.40 -3.48 -12.10
CA ASN A 144 -10.72 -4.08 -12.08
C ASN A 144 -11.53 -3.44 -10.95
N GLY A 145 -12.69 -2.92 -11.24
CA GLY A 145 -13.58 -2.22 -10.32
C GLY A 145 -13.50 -0.69 -10.45
N PRO A 146 -14.13 0.06 -9.52
CA PRO A 146 -14.81 -0.50 -8.36
C PRO A 146 -16.14 -1.17 -8.69
N ASP A 147 -16.35 -2.38 -8.16
CA ASP A 147 -17.64 -3.05 -8.15
C ASP A 147 -18.30 -2.74 -6.81
N CYS A 148 -19.43 -2.04 -6.84
CA CYS A 148 -20.13 -1.58 -5.66
C CYS A 148 -21.48 -2.28 -5.54
N ALA A 149 -21.77 -2.76 -4.32
CA ALA A 149 -23.05 -3.33 -3.93
C ALA A 149 -23.61 -2.55 -2.72
N ALA A 150 -24.93 -2.44 -2.71
CA ALA A 150 -25.69 -1.90 -1.58
C ALA A 150 -26.08 -3.03 -0.62
#